data_b980864f2c335af56886afad7575db08
#
_entry.id   b980864f2c335af56886afad7575db08
#
_cell.length_a   1.000
_cell.length_b   1.000
_cell.length_c   1.000
_cell.angle_alpha   90.00
_cell.angle_beta   90.00
_cell.angle_gamma   90.00
#
_symmetry.space_group_name_H-M   'P 1'
#
loop_
_entity.id
_entity.type
_entity.pdbx_description
1 polymer ?
#
loop_
_entity_poly.entity_id
_entity_poly.type
_entity_poly.pdbx_seq_one_letter_code
_entity_poly.pdbx_strand_id
1 'polypeptide(L)'
;MKTTILITYVIATISLPISPLRASELSDAIEADYGRLDALFRHFHANPELSLQEFETSERLATELEALGFEVRRNINETGLVGTLRNGDGPSLVIRADMDGLPVREDSGLEYASTVMQVNKEGIEMPVMHACGHDMHVTTLIGVAKQLANNKDKWQGTVHLVGQPAEEELGGAKGMVADGLYEKIGRPDFALALHVIAKYPAGKIIISDGLVYSSADTVRITVRGVATHGAAPHRGKDPVVIGAQIVLALQSIVTREVSPMEPALITVGAFRGGTAPNVIADHAQLDITVRANTERTRHYLLEAIERVAVQTARAAGVSEDRLPIVDISPNGSPTTTNDAGLARRVSSAVSAGMGEDALLEWYQSDMGAEDFPDLVNIDPPIPSVYFEVGGTPPELIESGTWGPHHSPLFKIDSETSIKAGVEAMTLATMELLGRS
;
A
#
# COMPACT_ATOMS: atom_id res chain seq x y z
N MET A 1 4.47 81.96 -3.73
CA MET A 1 4.84 80.69 -3.13
C MET A 1 3.57 79.91 -2.90
N LYS A 2 3.32 78.85 -3.69
CA LYS A 2 2.19 77.92 -3.53
C LYS A 2 2.71 76.66 -2.84
N THR A 3 2.28 76.42 -1.60
CA THR A 3 2.68 75.25 -0.82
C THR A 3 1.73 74.10 -1.18
N THR A 4 2.28 73.02 -1.84
CA THR A 4 1.51 71.84 -2.14
C THR A 4 1.64 70.90 -0.96
N ILE A 5 0.53 70.57 -0.32
CA ILE A 5 0.45 69.60 0.76
C ILE A 5 0.26 68.19 0.11
N LEU A 6 1.22 67.30 0.26
CA LEU A 6 1.15 65.89 -0.16
C LEU A 6 0.50 65.09 0.98
N ILE A 7 -0.71 64.57 0.77
CA ILE A 7 -1.39 63.66 1.73
C ILE A 7 -1.03 62.23 1.35
N THR A 8 -0.20 61.60 2.17
CA THR A 8 0.15 60.19 2.02
C THR A 8 -0.92 59.32 2.72
N TYR A 9 -1.69 58.60 1.96
CA TYR A 9 -2.59 57.58 2.52
C TYR A 9 -1.78 56.33 2.90
N VAL A 10 -1.69 56.04 4.19
CA VAL A 10 -1.19 54.75 4.71
C VAL A 10 -2.38 53.78 4.73
N ILE A 11 -2.43 52.85 3.80
CA ILE A 11 -3.39 51.75 3.86
C ILE A 11 -2.82 50.74 4.86
N ALA A 12 -3.36 50.74 6.08
CA ALA A 12 -3.08 49.65 7.04
C ALA A 12 -3.85 48.41 6.61
N THR A 13 -3.14 47.43 6.09
CA THR A 13 -3.70 46.07 5.90
C THR A 13 -3.88 45.43 7.27
N ILE A 14 -5.11 45.35 7.73
CA ILE A 14 -5.47 44.61 8.94
C ILE A 14 -5.41 43.13 8.55
N SER A 15 -4.31 42.45 8.86
CA SER A 15 -4.25 41.01 8.84
C SER A 15 -5.06 40.52 10.03
N LEU A 16 -6.25 39.99 9.78
CA LEU A 16 -7.00 39.23 10.78
C LEU A 16 -6.18 37.92 11.06
N PRO A 17 -6.03 37.55 12.34
CA PRO A 17 -5.38 36.27 12.66
C PRO A 17 -6.20 35.13 12.05
N ILE A 18 -5.56 34.31 11.20
CA ILE A 18 -6.17 33.11 10.65
C ILE A 18 -6.24 32.11 11.81
N SER A 19 -7.45 31.79 12.26
CA SER A 19 -7.62 30.74 13.28
C SER A 19 -7.38 29.34 12.61
N PRO A 20 -6.67 28.44 13.27
CA PRO A 20 -6.53 27.06 12.79
C PRO A 20 -7.91 26.40 12.63
N LEU A 21 -8.00 25.39 11.75
CA LEU A 21 -9.22 24.61 11.60
C LEU A 21 -9.53 23.92 12.93
N ARG A 22 -10.76 24.14 13.45
CA ARG A 22 -11.17 23.49 14.69
C ARG A 22 -11.62 22.07 14.40
N ALA A 23 -11.23 21.11 15.23
CA ALA A 23 -11.61 19.72 15.10
C ALA A 23 -13.13 19.51 15.03
N SER A 24 -13.92 20.23 15.85
CA SER A 24 -15.38 20.17 15.79
C SER A 24 -15.97 20.68 14.48
N GLU A 25 -15.39 21.72 13.88
CA GLU A 25 -15.82 22.24 12.58
C GLU A 25 -15.52 21.24 11.45
N LEU A 26 -14.39 20.53 11.55
CA LEU A 26 -14.01 19.48 10.61
C LEU A 26 -14.93 18.28 10.73
N SER A 27 -15.17 17.78 11.94
CA SER A 27 -16.06 16.65 12.21
C SER A 27 -17.49 16.94 11.74
N ASP A 28 -18.04 18.14 12.04
CA ASP A 28 -19.38 18.56 11.58
C ASP A 28 -19.45 18.62 10.04
N ALA A 29 -18.39 19.09 9.37
CA ALA A 29 -18.34 19.16 7.92
C ALA A 29 -18.26 17.77 7.27
N ILE A 30 -17.55 16.82 7.87
CA ILE A 30 -17.47 15.43 7.43
C ILE A 30 -18.83 14.75 7.62
N GLU A 31 -19.47 14.94 8.78
CA GLU A 31 -20.81 14.42 9.06
C GLU A 31 -21.83 14.91 8.02
N ALA A 32 -21.83 16.19 7.71
CA ALA A 32 -22.70 16.77 6.70
C ALA A 32 -22.44 16.25 5.28
N ASP A 33 -21.24 15.78 4.97
CA ASP A 33 -20.85 15.22 3.66
C ASP A 33 -21.02 13.70 3.58
N TYR A 34 -21.24 13.01 4.69
CA TYR A 34 -21.19 11.54 4.74
C TYR A 34 -22.15 10.88 3.75
N GLY A 35 -23.36 11.41 3.56
CA GLY A 35 -24.30 10.83 2.58
C GLY A 35 -23.75 10.77 1.14
N ARG A 36 -22.89 11.74 0.75
CA ARG A 36 -22.18 11.70 -0.53
C ARG A 36 -21.03 10.68 -0.51
N LEU A 37 -20.28 10.64 0.58
CA LEU A 37 -19.18 9.69 0.74
C LEU A 37 -19.68 8.24 0.76
N ASP A 38 -20.78 7.95 1.45
CA ASP A 38 -21.41 6.62 1.43
C ASP A 38 -21.86 6.21 0.02
N ALA A 39 -22.43 7.15 -0.73
CA ALA A 39 -22.82 6.87 -2.12
C ALA A 39 -21.60 6.57 -3.02
N LEU A 40 -20.47 7.24 -2.82
CA LEU A 40 -19.21 6.98 -3.52
C LEU A 40 -18.62 5.63 -3.11
N PHE A 41 -18.55 5.36 -1.81
CA PHE A 41 -18.06 4.09 -1.29
C PHE A 41 -18.85 2.90 -1.86
N ARG A 42 -20.19 2.94 -1.79
CA ARG A 42 -21.04 1.88 -2.36
C ARG A 42 -20.87 1.74 -3.86
N HIS A 43 -20.61 2.84 -4.57
CA HIS A 43 -20.33 2.79 -6.01
C HIS A 43 -19.01 2.07 -6.28
N PHE A 44 -17.90 2.43 -5.61
CA PHE A 44 -16.63 1.74 -5.78
C PHE A 44 -16.70 0.29 -5.35
N HIS A 45 -17.32 0.00 -4.20
CA HIS A 45 -17.49 -1.35 -3.68
C HIS A 45 -18.24 -2.28 -4.65
N ALA A 46 -19.31 -1.78 -5.27
CA ALA A 46 -20.12 -2.55 -6.22
C ALA A 46 -19.47 -2.70 -7.60
N ASN A 47 -18.42 -1.91 -7.91
CA ASN A 47 -17.78 -1.87 -9.23
C ASN A 47 -16.24 -1.97 -9.11
N PRO A 48 -15.69 -2.99 -8.43
CA PRO A 48 -14.25 -3.17 -8.30
C PRO A 48 -13.63 -3.59 -9.64
N GLU A 49 -12.37 -3.21 -9.84
CA GLU A 49 -11.59 -3.54 -11.02
C GLU A 49 -10.24 -4.15 -10.62
N LEU A 50 -9.75 -5.11 -11.42
CA LEU A 50 -8.45 -5.77 -11.18
C LEU A 50 -7.28 -4.81 -11.44
N SER A 51 -6.12 -5.13 -10.87
CA SER A 51 -4.86 -4.39 -10.98
C SER A 51 -4.48 -4.05 -12.43
N LEU A 52 -4.14 -2.77 -12.69
CA LEU A 52 -3.87 -2.17 -14.01
C LEU A 52 -5.06 -2.26 -14.99
N GLN A 53 -6.26 -2.38 -14.47
CA GLN A 53 -7.52 -2.37 -15.23
C GLN A 53 -8.58 -1.48 -14.55
N GLU A 54 -8.16 -0.61 -13.61
CA GLU A 54 -8.99 0.28 -12.79
C GLU A 54 -9.44 1.53 -13.58
N PHE A 55 -9.94 1.35 -14.81
CA PHE A 55 -10.26 2.45 -15.73
C PHE A 55 -11.44 3.30 -15.25
N GLU A 56 -12.53 2.66 -14.82
CA GLU A 56 -13.74 3.37 -14.37
C GLU A 56 -13.50 3.97 -12.98
N THR A 57 -12.80 3.28 -12.10
CA THR A 57 -12.38 3.78 -10.78
C THR A 57 -11.52 5.03 -10.91
N SER A 58 -10.51 4.99 -11.78
CA SER A 58 -9.63 6.11 -12.09
C SER A 58 -10.40 7.31 -12.66
N GLU A 59 -11.26 7.09 -13.66
CA GLU A 59 -12.04 8.18 -14.26
C GLU A 59 -13.05 8.78 -13.29
N ARG A 60 -13.65 7.95 -12.41
CA ARG A 60 -14.55 8.46 -11.37
C ARG A 60 -13.77 9.30 -10.36
N LEU A 61 -12.63 8.85 -9.87
CA LEU A 61 -11.76 9.62 -8.98
C LEU A 61 -11.34 10.94 -9.64
N ALA A 62 -10.90 10.90 -10.90
CA ALA A 62 -10.52 12.09 -11.64
C ALA A 62 -11.65 13.12 -11.71
N THR A 63 -12.87 12.67 -12.04
CA THR A 63 -14.06 13.53 -12.11
C THR A 63 -14.38 14.21 -10.78
N GLU A 64 -14.31 13.46 -9.67
CA GLU A 64 -14.55 14.02 -8.33
C GLU A 64 -13.48 15.07 -7.96
N LEU A 65 -12.21 14.81 -8.27
CA LEU A 65 -11.11 15.75 -8.00
C LEU A 65 -11.21 17.02 -8.87
N GLU A 66 -11.54 16.89 -10.15
CA GLU A 66 -11.75 18.05 -11.06
C GLU A 66 -12.91 18.93 -10.59
N ALA A 67 -14.01 18.32 -10.14
CA ALA A 67 -15.15 19.05 -9.59
C ALA A 67 -14.79 19.87 -8.32
N LEU A 68 -13.75 19.46 -7.60
CA LEU A 68 -13.20 20.15 -6.43
C LEU A 68 -12.09 21.17 -6.78
N GLY A 69 -11.79 21.33 -8.08
CA GLY A 69 -10.81 22.29 -8.57
C GLY A 69 -9.36 21.82 -8.59
N PHE A 70 -9.11 20.51 -8.54
CA PHE A 70 -7.79 19.95 -8.74
C PHE A 70 -7.45 19.88 -10.23
N GLU A 71 -6.20 20.12 -10.58
CA GLU A 71 -5.64 19.82 -11.91
C GLU A 71 -5.30 18.33 -11.97
N VAL A 72 -6.02 17.55 -12.76
CA VAL A 72 -5.84 16.08 -12.81
C VAL A 72 -5.00 15.67 -14.01
N ARG A 73 -4.00 14.82 -13.77
CA ARG A 73 -3.22 14.12 -14.79
C ARG A 73 -3.50 12.63 -14.67
N ARG A 74 -3.95 12.04 -15.76
CA ARG A 74 -4.40 10.64 -15.88
C ARG A 74 -3.32 9.79 -16.57
N ASN A 75 -3.54 8.50 -16.58
CA ASN A 75 -2.74 7.50 -17.30
C ASN A 75 -1.27 7.50 -16.89
N ILE A 76 -1.02 7.56 -15.58
CA ILE A 76 0.31 7.35 -15.00
C ILE A 76 0.39 5.87 -14.60
N ASN A 77 1.24 5.10 -15.26
CA ASN A 77 1.23 3.64 -15.16
C ASN A 77 -0.16 3.07 -15.51
N GLU A 78 -0.61 3.32 -16.75
CA GLU A 78 -1.88 2.89 -17.34
C GLU A 78 -3.12 3.56 -16.69
N THR A 79 -3.54 3.17 -15.50
CA THR A 79 -4.78 3.63 -14.85
C THR A 79 -4.55 4.61 -13.71
N GLY A 80 -3.31 4.79 -13.26
CA GLY A 80 -2.99 5.73 -12.18
C GLY A 80 -3.21 7.19 -12.55
N LEU A 81 -3.46 8.02 -11.56
CA LEU A 81 -3.66 9.46 -11.72
C LEU A 81 -3.07 10.28 -10.58
N VAL A 82 -2.91 11.59 -10.82
CA VAL A 82 -2.61 12.56 -9.76
C VAL A 82 -3.43 13.84 -9.92
N GLY A 83 -4.15 14.21 -8.88
CA GLY A 83 -4.83 15.50 -8.76
C GLY A 83 -3.97 16.48 -7.97
N THR A 84 -3.70 17.66 -8.51
CA THR A 84 -2.87 18.71 -7.88
C THR A 84 -3.70 19.94 -7.53
N LEU A 85 -3.61 20.36 -6.28
CA LEU A 85 -4.20 21.61 -5.80
C LEU A 85 -3.10 22.50 -5.23
N ARG A 86 -2.92 23.69 -5.83
CA ARG A 86 -1.96 24.70 -5.36
C ARG A 86 -2.66 25.78 -4.56
N ASN A 87 -2.08 26.15 -3.44
CA ASN A 87 -2.65 27.16 -2.52
C ASN A 87 -1.55 28.09 -1.95
N GLY A 88 -0.87 28.82 -2.83
CA GLY A 88 0.24 29.71 -2.49
C GLY A 88 1.58 28.99 -2.30
N ASP A 89 2.58 29.74 -1.85
CA ASP A 89 3.91 29.21 -1.57
C ASP A 89 3.90 28.41 -0.27
N GLY A 90 4.64 27.29 -0.23
CA GLY A 90 4.70 26.45 0.96
C GLY A 90 5.19 25.04 0.61
N PRO A 91 5.19 24.13 1.58
CA PRO A 91 5.57 22.73 1.35
C PRO A 91 4.64 22.03 0.37
N SER A 92 5.15 20.92 -0.20
CA SER A 92 4.39 20.03 -1.07
C SER A 92 4.19 18.68 -0.40
N LEU A 93 2.99 18.14 -0.51
CA LEU A 93 2.55 16.89 0.11
C LEU A 93 1.91 15.97 -0.92
N VAL A 94 2.31 14.70 -0.93
CA VAL A 94 1.57 13.63 -1.61
C VAL A 94 0.67 12.91 -0.59
N ILE A 95 -0.58 12.67 -0.97
CA ILE A 95 -1.50 11.76 -0.27
C ILE A 95 -1.90 10.67 -1.26
N ARG A 96 -1.70 9.41 -0.89
CA ARG A 96 -1.94 8.25 -1.75
C ARG A 96 -3.15 7.45 -1.30
N ALA A 97 -3.95 7.01 -2.26
CA ALA A 97 -4.88 5.89 -2.13
C ALA A 97 -4.63 4.89 -3.27
N ASP A 98 -4.63 3.61 -2.95
CA ASP A 98 -4.70 2.52 -3.92
C ASP A 98 -6.12 2.35 -4.46
N MET A 99 -6.28 1.67 -5.62
CA MET A 99 -7.56 1.64 -6.33
C MET A 99 -8.02 0.24 -6.73
N ASP A 100 -7.13 -0.74 -6.74
CA ASP A 100 -7.41 -2.05 -7.33
C ASP A 100 -8.22 -2.98 -6.42
N GLY A 101 -8.91 -3.93 -7.06
CA GLY A 101 -9.63 -5.02 -6.42
C GLY A 101 -8.94 -6.36 -6.66
N LEU A 102 -9.37 -7.35 -5.89
CA LEU A 102 -8.82 -8.71 -5.87
C LEU A 102 -9.72 -9.69 -6.64
N PRO A 103 -9.13 -10.77 -7.22
CA PRO A 103 -9.89 -11.83 -7.89
C PRO A 103 -10.58 -12.76 -6.86
N VAL A 104 -11.45 -12.19 -6.04
CA VAL A 104 -12.19 -12.86 -4.97
C VAL A 104 -13.69 -12.74 -5.24
N ARG A 105 -14.44 -13.84 -5.05
CA ARG A 105 -15.90 -13.80 -5.09
C ARG A 105 -16.42 -13.33 -3.75
N GLU A 106 -17.15 -12.23 -3.75
CA GLU A 106 -17.72 -11.69 -2.52
C GLU A 106 -18.85 -12.56 -1.95
N ASP A 107 -18.83 -12.75 -0.62
CA ASP A 107 -19.86 -13.40 0.18
C ASP A 107 -20.06 -12.63 1.52
N SER A 108 -19.91 -11.30 1.48
CA SER A 108 -20.00 -10.41 2.65
C SER A 108 -21.42 -10.28 3.21
N GLY A 109 -22.42 -10.57 2.37
CA GLY A 109 -23.84 -10.38 2.67
C GLY A 109 -24.30 -8.92 2.63
N LEU A 110 -23.51 -8.00 2.07
CA LEU A 110 -23.90 -6.61 1.87
C LEU A 110 -24.90 -6.47 0.73
N GLU A 111 -25.84 -5.53 0.84
CA GLU A 111 -26.84 -5.27 -0.22
C GLU A 111 -26.20 -4.73 -1.52
N TYR A 112 -25.03 -4.12 -1.39
CA TYR A 112 -24.22 -3.58 -2.49
C TYR A 112 -22.98 -4.42 -2.80
N ALA A 113 -22.97 -5.68 -2.38
CA ALA A 113 -21.89 -6.62 -2.66
C ALA A 113 -21.57 -6.69 -4.16
N SER A 114 -20.30 -6.82 -4.50
CA SER A 114 -19.86 -6.93 -5.90
C SER A 114 -20.33 -8.22 -6.55
N THR A 115 -20.83 -8.08 -7.76
CA THR A 115 -21.13 -9.20 -8.67
C THR A 115 -20.30 -9.12 -9.96
N VAL A 116 -19.27 -8.27 -9.95
CA VAL A 116 -18.43 -8.01 -11.13
C VAL A 116 -17.64 -9.25 -11.51
N MET A 117 -17.62 -9.52 -12.80
CA MET A 117 -16.74 -10.48 -13.44
C MET A 117 -15.86 -9.73 -14.43
N GLN A 118 -14.55 -9.90 -14.34
CA GLN A 118 -13.58 -9.24 -15.23
C GLN A 118 -12.60 -10.25 -15.78
N VAL A 119 -12.15 -10.05 -17.02
CA VAL A 119 -11.13 -10.90 -17.65
C VAL A 119 -9.76 -10.36 -17.24
N ASN A 120 -8.95 -11.19 -16.58
CA ASN A 120 -7.60 -10.83 -16.19
C ASN A 120 -6.62 -10.80 -17.39
N LYS A 121 -5.37 -10.43 -17.15
CA LYS A 121 -4.33 -10.33 -18.19
C LYS A 121 -4.01 -11.66 -18.90
N GLU A 122 -4.30 -12.79 -18.24
CA GLU A 122 -4.16 -14.13 -18.79
C GLU A 122 -5.36 -14.58 -19.63
N GLY A 123 -6.40 -13.75 -19.77
CA GLY A 123 -7.61 -14.07 -20.50
C GLY A 123 -8.60 -14.96 -19.72
N ILE A 124 -8.48 -15.02 -18.40
CA ILE A 124 -9.35 -15.80 -17.52
C ILE A 124 -10.38 -14.87 -16.87
N GLU A 125 -11.66 -15.23 -16.97
CA GLU A 125 -12.74 -14.51 -16.30
C GLU A 125 -12.73 -14.82 -14.79
N MET A 126 -12.64 -13.75 -13.97
CA MET A 126 -12.52 -13.81 -12.51
C MET A 126 -13.60 -12.95 -11.84
N PRO A 127 -14.16 -13.36 -10.71
CA PRO A 127 -14.94 -12.46 -9.86
C PRO A 127 -14.03 -11.40 -9.26
N VAL A 128 -14.52 -10.19 -9.04
CA VAL A 128 -13.71 -9.10 -8.46
C VAL A 128 -14.40 -8.54 -7.22
N MET A 129 -13.60 -8.26 -6.18
CA MET A 129 -14.07 -7.69 -4.92
C MET A 129 -13.01 -6.74 -4.35
N HIS A 130 -13.42 -5.64 -3.72
CA HIS A 130 -12.56 -4.85 -2.83
C HIS A 130 -12.37 -5.58 -1.48
N ALA A 131 -11.64 -6.70 -1.51
CA ALA A 131 -11.39 -7.52 -0.32
C ALA A 131 -10.23 -6.99 0.56
N CYS A 132 -9.67 -5.82 0.19
CA CYS A 132 -8.65 -5.11 0.97
C CYS A 132 -9.08 -3.70 1.41
N GLY A 133 -10.22 -3.18 0.91
CA GLY A 133 -10.78 -1.91 1.36
C GLY A 133 -10.31 -0.68 0.58
N HIS A 134 -9.76 -0.87 -0.62
CA HIS A 134 -9.27 0.24 -1.47
C HIS A 134 -10.40 1.18 -1.91
N ASP A 135 -11.63 0.71 -1.99
CA ASP A 135 -12.85 1.52 -2.14
C ASP A 135 -13.01 2.56 -1.02
N MET A 136 -12.71 2.19 0.22
CA MET A 136 -12.68 3.11 1.36
C MET A 136 -11.52 4.11 1.23
N HIS A 137 -10.35 3.68 0.75
CA HIS A 137 -9.19 4.56 0.60
C HIS A 137 -9.44 5.64 -0.46
N VAL A 138 -9.98 5.27 -1.63
CA VAL A 138 -10.38 6.23 -2.68
C VAL A 138 -11.46 7.18 -2.18
N THR A 139 -12.47 6.66 -1.46
CA THR A 139 -13.54 7.47 -0.89
C THR A 139 -13.00 8.47 0.13
N THR A 140 -12.08 8.03 0.98
CA THR A 140 -11.39 8.89 1.97
C THR A 140 -10.58 9.98 1.27
N LEU A 141 -9.84 9.64 0.22
CA LEU A 141 -9.06 10.60 -0.57
C LEU A 141 -9.95 11.72 -1.13
N ILE A 142 -11.13 11.37 -1.67
CA ILE A 142 -12.12 12.35 -2.17
C ILE A 142 -12.68 13.20 -1.01
N GLY A 143 -12.93 12.60 0.15
CA GLY A 143 -13.33 13.33 1.35
C GLY A 143 -12.31 14.36 1.79
N VAL A 144 -11.04 13.98 1.85
CA VAL A 144 -9.90 14.88 2.16
C VAL A 144 -9.78 15.99 1.11
N ALA A 145 -9.90 15.65 -0.18
CA ALA A 145 -9.89 16.64 -1.26
C ALA A 145 -10.92 17.75 -1.03
N LYS A 146 -12.13 17.38 -0.63
CA LYS A 146 -13.21 18.34 -0.33
C LYS A 146 -12.89 19.22 0.88
N GLN A 147 -12.35 18.63 1.95
CA GLN A 147 -11.96 19.42 3.13
C GLN A 147 -10.86 20.43 2.78
N LEU A 148 -9.86 20.02 2.00
CA LEU A 148 -8.78 20.94 1.56
C LEU A 148 -9.28 22.04 0.63
N ALA A 149 -10.16 21.72 -0.32
CA ALA A 149 -10.74 22.70 -1.24
C ALA A 149 -11.60 23.74 -0.52
N ASN A 150 -12.34 23.34 0.52
CA ASN A 150 -13.21 24.21 1.29
C ASN A 150 -12.48 25.06 2.33
N ASN A 151 -11.27 24.67 2.76
CA ASN A 151 -10.51 25.30 3.82
C ASN A 151 -9.19 25.93 3.33
N LYS A 152 -9.16 26.48 2.11
CA LYS A 152 -7.94 27.08 1.51
C LYS A 152 -7.34 28.23 2.33
N ASP A 153 -8.13 28.87 3.15
CA ASP A 153 -7.67 29.93 4.08
C ASP A 153 -6.86 29.37 5.27
N LYS A 154 -6.93 28.05 5.55
CA LYS A 154 -6.29 27.40 6.71
C LYS A 154 -4.93 26.78 6.40
N TRP A 155 -4.58 26.55 5.14
CA TRP A 155 -3.34 25.92 4.72
C TRP A 155 -2.68 26.65 3.55
N GLN A 156 -1.41 26.33 3.28
CA GLN A 156 -0.65 26.85 2.13
C GLN A 156 0.32 25.79 1.60
N GLY A 157 0.69 25.93 0.32
CA GLY A 157 1.58 24.98 -0.36
C GLY A 157 0.87 24.22 -1.47
N THR A 158 1.31 23.00 -1.74
CA THR A 158 0.76 22.16 -2.82
C THR A 158 0.40 20.78 -2.29
N VAL A 159 -0.79 20.29 -2.63
CA VAL A 159 -1.22 18.92 -2.36
C VAL A 159 -1.34 18.16 -3.68
N HIS A 160 -0.77 16.97 -3.72
CA HIS A 160 -0.89 15.99 -4.80
C HIS A 160 -1.64 14.77 -4.27
N LEU A 161 -2.84 14.52 -4.80
CA LEU A 161 -3.65 13.35 -4.47
C LEU A 161 -3.41 12.28 -5.53
N VAL A 162 -2.81 11.18 -5.13
CA VAL A 162 -2.41 10.08 -6.00
C VAL A 162 -3.44 8.95 -5.88
N GLY A 163 -4.09 8.61 -7.01
CA GLY A 163 -4.79 7.34 -7.19
C GLY A 163 -3.81 6.33 -7.78
N GLN A 164 -3.39 5.37 -6.97
CA GLN A 164 -2.39 4.39 -7.35
C GLN A 164 -3.04 3.08 -7.80
N PRO A 165 -2.69 2.54 -8.98
CA PRO A 165 -3.14 1.24 -9.43
C PRO A 165 -2.29 0.11 -8.84
N ALA A 166 -2.77 -1.13 -8.96
CA ALA A 166 -2.00 -2.37 -8.85
C ALA A 166 -1.15 -2.50 -7.56
N GLU A 167 -1.71 -2.13 -6.42
CA GLU A 167 -1.06 -2.35 -5.12
C GLU A 167 -0.92 -3.86 -4.84
N GLU A 168 -1.96 -4.64 -5.11
CA GLU A 168 -2.05 -6.07 -4.83
C GLU A 168 -1.04 -6.92 -5.66
N GLU A 169 -0.51 -6.36 -6.74
CA GLU A 169 0.60 -6.94 -7.52
C GLU A 169 1.98 -6.45 -7.05
N LEU A 170 2.07 -5.56 -6.05
CA LEU A 170 3.30 -4.93 -5.53
C LEU A 170 4.14 -4.27 -6.64
N GLY A 171 3.48 -3.60 -7.57
CA GLY A 171 4.14 -3.02 -8.74
C GLY A 171 3.59 -1.67 -9.19
N GLY A 172 2.45 -1.25 -8.65
CA GLY A 172 1.77 -0.04 -9.07
C GLY A 172 2.52 1.23 -8.73
N ALA A 173 2.97 1.35 -7.50
CA ALA A 173 3.76 2.48 -7.01
C ALA A 173 5.06 2.66 -7.82
N LYS A 174 5.82 1.58 -7.96
CA LYS A 174 7.05 1.54 -8.75
C LYS A 174 6.81 1.88 -10.22
N GLY A 175 5.71 1.38 -10.78
CA GLY A 175 5.28 1.68 -12.14
C GLY A 175 4.99 3.17 -12.33
N MET A 176 4.29 3.82 -11.39
CA MET A 176 4.01 5.25 -11.44
C MET A 176 5.29 6.10 -11.37
N VAL A 177 6.25 5.72 -10.53
CA VAL A 177 7.56 6.40 -10.46
C VAL A 177 8.32 6.23 -11.77
N ALA A 178 8.35 5.01 -12.32
CA ALA A 178 9.01 4.72 -13.59
C ALA A 178 8.37 5.45 -14.79
N ASP A 179 7.04 5.70 -14.74
CA ASP A 179 6.31 6.49 -15.74
C ASP A 179 6.44 8.02 -15.52
N GLY A 180 7.33 8.44 -14.65
CA GLY A 180 7.66 9.85 -14.47
C GLY A 180 6.67 10.63 -13.59
N LEU A 181 6.14 10.04 -12.53
CA LEU A 181 5.27 10.73 -11.58
C LEU A 181 5.94 12.01 -11.07
N TYR A 182 7.19 11.92 -10.62
CA TYR A 182 7.88 13.07 -10.01
C TYR A 182 8.39 14.08 -11.03
N GLU A 183 8.61 13.70 -12.28
CA GLU A 183 8.85 14.64 -13.39
C GLU A 183 7.60 15.47 -13.71
N LYS A 184 6.42 14.91 -13.46
CA LYS A 184 5.13 15.56 -13.71
C LYS A 184 4.70 16.50 -12.59
N ILE A 185 5.01 16.18 -11.31
CA ILE A 185 4.55 16.93 -10.14
C ILE A 185 5.65 17.63 -9.34
N GLY A 186 6.91 17.31 -9.58
CA GLY A 186 8.04 17.67 -8.72
C GLY A 186 8.17 16.70 -7.54
N ARG A 187 9.33 16.71 -6.87
CA ARG A 187 9.54 15.92 -5.65
C ARG A 187 8.81 16.57 -4.48
N PRO A 188 7.91 15.87 -3.79
CA PRO A 188 7.22 16.43 -2.61
C PRO A 188 8.14 16.47 -1.38
N ASP A 189 7.78 17.33 -0.42
CA ASP A 189 8.48 17.44 0.87
C ASP A 189 8.05 16.34 1.85
N PHE A 190 6.79 15.88 1.72
CA PHE A 190 6.20 14.85 2.57
C PHE A 190 5.29 13.92 1.76
N ALA A 191 5.05 12.71 2.31
CA ALA A 191 4.02 11.81 1.78
C ALA A 191 3.21 11.18 2.91
N LEU A 192 1.91 11.00 2.68
CA LEU A 192 0.97 10.34 3.57
C LEU A 192 0.19 9.27 2.81
N ALA A 193 -0.10 8.16 3.49
CA ALA A 193 -1.07 7.17 3.03
C ALA A 193 -1.80 6.58 4.23
N LEU A 194 -2.94 5.93 3.99
CA LEU A 194 -3.66 5.18 5.01
C LEU A 194 -4.13 3.83 4.45
N HIS A 195 -4.40 2.89 5.36
CA HIS A 195 -5.07 1.63 5.03
C HIS A 195 -6.13 1.28 6.08
N VAL A 196 -7.29 0.82 5.66
CA VAL A 196 -8.29 0.29 6.59
C VAL A 196 -7.90 -1.12 7.03
N ILE A 197 -7.95 -1.39 8.32
CA ILE A 197 -7.52 -2.68 8.88
C ILE A 197 -8.64 -3.37 9.64
N ALA A 198 -8.99 -4.58 9.18
CA ALA A 198 -10.08 -5.37 9.77
C ALA A 198 -9.80 -5.86 11.20
N LYS A 199 -8.56 -5.98 11.63
CA LYS A 199 -8.21 -6.45 12.99
C LYS A 199 -8.46 -5.42 14.10
N TYR A 200 -8.70 -4.15 13.74
CA TYR A 200 -8.91 -3.06 14.70
C TYR A 200 -10.36 -2.55 14.69
N PRO A 201 -10.85 -2.08 15.85
CA PRO A 201 -12.19 -1.48 15.95
C PRO A 201 -12.34 -0.28 15.04
N ALA A 202 -13.46 -0.16 14.34
CA ALA A 202 -13.81 0.94 13.47
C ALA A 202 -13.64 2.31 14.18
N GLY A 203 -13.15 3.30 13.46
CA GLY A 203 -12.93 4.65 13.97
C GLY A 203 -11.63 4.84 14.77
N LYS A 204 -10.86 3.80 15.02
CA LYS A 204 -9.55 3.90 15.65
C LYS A 204 -8.47 4.16 14.62
N ILE A 205 -7.46 4.94 15.00
CA ILE A 205 -6.30 5.29 14.19
C ILE A 205 -5.06 4.68 14.83
N ILE A 206 -4.21 4.07 14.01
CA ILE A 206 -3.01 3.39 14.46
C ILE A 206 -1.80 3.93 13.70
N ILE A 207 -0.85 4.55 14.40
CA ILE A 207 0.33 5.19 13.81
C ILE A 207 1.58 4.62 14.49
N SER A 208 2.37 3.85 13.75
CA SER A 208 3.70 3.43 14.19
C SER A 208 4.71 4.56 14.00
N ASP A 209 5.67 4.71 14.91
CA ASP A 209 6.82 5.60 14.74
C ASP A 209 8.05 4.91 14.09
N GLY A 210 7.80 3.81 13.39
CA GLY A 210 8.80 3.01 12.70
C GLY A 210 8.18 2.05 11.69
N LEU A 211 8.48 0.77 11.82
CA LEU A 211 7.95 -0.26 10.93
C LEU A 211 6.41 -0.30 10.97
N VAL A 212 5.81 -0.39 9.78
CA VAL A 212 4.36 -0.62 9.58
C VAL A 212 4.17 -1.99 8.93
N TYR A 213 4.80 -2.24 7.76
CA TYR A 213 4.72 -3.52 7.05
C TYR A 213 6.10 -4.06 6.69
N SER A 214 6.18 -5.39 6.60
CA SER A 214 7.37 -6.12 6.18
C SER A 214 7.64 -5.92 4.69
N SER A 215 8.88 -6.19 4.27
CA SER A 215 9.16 -6.35 2.84
C SER A 215 8.51 -7.61 2.29
N ALA A 216 8.30 -7.65 0.97
CA ALA A 216 7.82 -8.82 0.26
C ALA A 216 8.62 -9.04 -1.03
N ASP A 217 9.12 -10.25 -1.21
CA ASP A 217 9.76 -10.68 -2.45
C ASP A 217 9.25 -12.05 -2.85
N THR A 218 9.12 -12.25 -4.17
CA THR A 218 8.84 -13.56 -4.75
C THR A 218 10.09 -14.06 -5.44
N VAL A 219 10.51 -15.26 -5.08
CA VAL A 219 11.69 -15.93 -5.65
C VAL A 219 11.28 -17.23 -6.29
N ARG A 220 11.71 -17.43 -7.54
CA ARG A 220 11.56 -18.72 -8.25
C ARG A 220 12.90 -19.41 -8.39
N ILE A 221 12.98 -20.67 -7.97
CA ILE A 221 14.17 -21.49 -8.19
C ILE A 221 13.84 -22.57 -9.20
N THR A 222 14.53 -22.56 -10.34
CA THR A 222 14.51 -23.65 -11.30
C THR A 222 15.68 -24.58 -11.02
N VAL A 223 15.41 -25.74 -10.40
CA VAL A 223 16.37 -26.78 -10.10
C VAL A 223 16.58 -27.63 -11.34
N ARG A 224 17.74 -27.53 -11.98
CA ARG A 224 18.03 -28.22 -13.21
C ARG A 224 18.66 -29.61 -12.94
N GLY A 225 18.05 -30.66 -13.47
CA GLY A 225 18.50 -32.04 -13.35
C GLY A 225 19.05 -32.61 -14.65
N VAL A 226 19.27 -33.92 -14.65
CA VAL A 226 19.58 -34.73 -15.84
C VAL A 226 18.58 -35.87 -15.90
N ALA A 227 17.68 -35.80 -16.89
CA ALA A 227 16.60 -36.76 -17.06
C ALA A 227 17.15 -38.18 -17.36
N THR A 228 16.49 -39.17 -16.78
CA THR A 228 16.81 -40.58 -17.03
C THR A 228 15.64 -41.49 -16.62
N HIS A 229 15.74 -42.77 -16.94
CA HIS A 229 14.77 -43.75 -16.48
C HIS A 229 14.83 -43.91 -14.96
N GLY A 230 13.67 -43.89 -14.27
CA GLY A 230 13.58 -44.01 -12.80
C GLY A 230 14.28 -45.23 -12.20
N ALA A 231 14.40 -46.32 -12.95
CA ALA A 231 15.16 -47.53 -12.54
C ALA A 231 16.70 -47.42 -12.77
N ALA A 232 17.18 -46.27 -13.35
CA ALA A 232 18.61 -46.04 -13.58
C ALA A 232 19.05 -44.68 -13.01
N PRO A 233 18.75 -44.33 -11.72
CA PRO A 233 18.98 -43.03 -11.16
C PRO A 233 20.44 -42.58 -11.16
N HIS A 234 21.38 -43.52 -11.15
CA HIS A 234 22.82 -43.26 -11.20
C HIS A 234 23.31 -42.65 -12.54
N ARG A 235 22.45 -42.62 -13.59
CA ARG A 235 22.75 -42.03 -14.89
C ARG A 235 22.24 -40.62 -15.05
N GLY A 236 21.48 -40.12 -14.04
CA GLY A 236 20.90 -38.80 -14.06
C GLY A 236 21.25 -37.97 -12.85
N LYS A 237 20.60 -36.83 -12.75
CA LYS A 237 20.54 -35.96 -11.55
C LYS A 237 19.08 -35.64 -11.29
N ASP A 238 18.56 -36.10 -10.17
CA ASP A 238 17.14 -35.99 -9.84
C ASP A 238 16.83 -34.59 -9.26
N PRO A 239 16.15 -33.70 -10.02
CA PRO A 239 15.85 -32.36 -9.57
C PRO A 239 14.80 -32.33 -8.46
N VAL A 240 13.97 -33.37 -8.33
CA VAL A 240 12.96 -33.48 -7.25
C VAL A 240 13.67 -33.73 -5.93
N VAL A 241 14.64 -34.65 -5.89
CA VAL A 241 15.43 -34.93 -4.68
C VAL A 241 16.28 -33.69 -4.29
N ILE A 242 16.95 -33.09 -5.29
CA ILE A 242 17.77 -31.88 -5.06
C ILE A 242 16.88 -30.73 -4.58
N GLY A 243 15.71 -30.51 -5.18
CA GLY A 243 14.75 -29.51 -4.76
C GLY A 243 14.26 -29.72 -3.33
N ALA A 244 13.96 -30.94 -2.94
CA ALA A 244 13.59 -31.28 -1.57
C ALA A 244 14.73 -30.95 -0.56
N GLN A 245 15.98 -31.20 -0.91
CA GLN A 245 17.15 -30.85 -0.10
C GLN A 245 17.29 -29.31 0.01
N ILE A 246 17.06 -28.59 -1.09
CA ILE A 246 17.05 -27.12 -1.09
C ILE A 246 15.97 -26.60 -0.15
N VAL A 247 14.72 -27.09 -0.22
CA VAL A 247 13.61 -26.70 0.67
C VAL A 247 14.01 -26.83 2.14
N LEU A 248 14.61 -27.96 2.52
CA LEU A 248 15.07 -28.18 3.91
C LEU A 248 16.23 -27.25 4.29
N ALA A 249 17.20 -27.06 3.40
CA ALA A 249 18.34 -26.21 3.66
C ALA A 249 17.96 -24.72 3.79
N LEU A 250 17.00 -24.24 3.01
CA LEU A 250 16.49 -22.87 3.11
C LEU A 250 15.93 -22.55 4.50
N GLN A 251 15.32 -23.52 5.19
CA GLN A 251 14.80 -23.30 6.55
C GLN A 251 15.90 -22.97 7.57
N SER A 252 17.15 -23.40 7.30
CA SER A 252 18.27 -23.10 8.20
C SER A 252 18.70 -21.63 8.14
N ILE A 253 18.43 -20.91 7.06
CA ILE A 253 18.73 -19.49 6.93
C ILE A 253 18.01 -18.71 8.03
N VAL A 254 16.68 -18.82 8.09
CA VAL A 254 15.88 -18.11 9.10
C VAL A 254 16.18 -18.59 10.53
N THR A 255 16.36 -19.92 10.70
CA THR A 255 16.50 -20.49 12.04
C THR A 255 17.91 -20.46 12.60
N ARG A 256 18.96 -20.22 11.79
CA ARG A 256 20.38 -20.31 12.22
C ARG A 256 21.26 -19.13 11.79
N GLU A 257 20.84 -18.36 10.80
CA GLU A 257 21.65 -17.27 10.25
C GLU A 257 21.05 -15.90 10.54
N VAL A 258 19.71 -15.78 10.68
CA VAL A 258 19.02 -14.58 11.13
C VAL A 258 18.88 -14.58 12.65
N SER A 259 18.98 -13.41 13.26
CA SER A 259 18.76 -13.25 14.71
C SER A 259 17.33 -13.69 15.09
N PRO A 260 17.14 -14.50 16.16
CA PRO A 260 15.79 -14.86 16.61
C PRO A 260 14.95 -13.68 17.10
N MET A 261 15.57 -12.51 17.29
CA MET A 261 14.90 -11.25 17.64
C MET A 261 14.51 -10.42 16.43
N GLU A 262 14.79 -10.88 15.20
CA GLU A 262 14.52 -10.18 13.97
C GLU A 262 13.52 -11.01 13.12
N PRO A 263 12.26 -10.55 12.97
CA PRO A 263 11.27 -11.26 12.19
C PRO A 263 11.68 -11.40 10.71
N ALA A 264 11.66 -12.63 10.23
CA ALA A 264 11.97 -12.97 8.85
C ALA A 264 11.33 -14.31 8.52
N LEU A 265 10.93 -14.51 7.25
CA LEU A 265 10.44 -15.81 6.80
C LEU A 265 10.86 -16.12 5.35
N ILE A 266 10.98 -17.41 5.08
CA ILE A 266 11.12 -18.00 3.75
C ILE A 266 10.09 -19.12 3.66
N THR A 267 9.05 -18.93 2.86
CA THR A 267 8.00 -19.94 2.66
C THR A 267 8.03 -20.45 1.23
N VAL A 268 8.27 -21.76 1.06
CA VAL A 268 8.12 -22.42 -0.24
C VAL A 268 6.64 -22.75 -0.43
N GLY A 269 5.94 -21.89 -1.18
CA GLY A 269 4.50 -21.98 -1.41
C GLY A 269 4.13 -23.05 -2.44
N ALA A 270 5.03 -23.33 -3.41
CA ALA A 270 4.81 -24.37 -4.39
C ALA A 270 6.11 -25.10 -4.73
N PHE A 271 5.98 -26.42 -4.96
CA PHE A 271 7.04 -27.27 -5.46
C PHE A 271 6.45 -28.13 -6.57
N ARG A 272 6.97 -27.99 -7.81
CA ARG A 272 6.51 -28.72 -8.98
C ARG A 272 7.68 -29.46 -9.62
N GLY A 273 7.53 -30.76 -9.90
CA GLY A 273 8.57 -31.53 -10.55
C GLY A 273 8.12 -32.94 -10.91
N GLY A 274 8.58 -33.42 -12.08
CA GLY A 274 8.23 -34.74 -12.59
C GLY A 274 6.82 -34.84 -13.18
N THR A 275 6.63 -35.77 -14.11
CA THR A 275 5.36 -36.01 -14.80
C THR A 275 4.92 -37.47 -14.75
N ALA A 276 5.86 -38.41 -14.47
CA ALA A 276 5.61 -39.84 -14.44
C ALA A 276 6.50 -40.54 -13.38
N PRO A 277 5.98 -41.57 -12.71
CA PRO A 277 6.68 -42.23 -11.59
C PRO A 277 7.96 -43.00 -11.99
N ASN A 278 8.11 -43.28 -13.24
CA ASN A 278 9.27 -44.05 -13.78
C ASN A 278 10.27 -43.18 -14.57
N VAL A 279 10.15 -41.84 -14.47
CA VAL A 279 11.01 -40.87 -15.16
C VAL A 279 11.59 -39.89 -14.16
N ILE A 280 12.91 -39.76 -14.13
CA ILE A 280 13.58 -38.62 -13.49
C ILE A 280 13.47 -37.43 -14.45
N ALA A 281 12.91 -36.34 -13.98
CA ALA A 281 12.69 -35.12 -14.76
C ALA A 281 14.01 -34.40 -15.08
N ASP A 282 13.96 -33.46 -16.01
CA ASP A 282 15.08 -32.61 -16.35
C ASP A 282 15.13 -31.33 -15.49
N HIS A 283 14.00 -30.95 -14.85
CA HIS A 283 13.92 -29.83 -13.91
C HIS A 283 12.81 -30.03 -12.87
N ALA A 284 12.91 -29.25 -11.80
CA ALA A 284 11.84 -28.96 -10.82
C ALA A 284 11.83 -27.47 -10.51
N GLN A 285 10.70 -26.95 -10.05
CA GLN A 285 10.50 -25.53 -9.75
C GLN A 285 10.01 -25.34 -8.32
N LEU A 286 10.57 -24.35 -7.64
CA LEU A 286 10.11 -23.87 -6.34
C LEU A 286 9.64 -22.42 -6.50
N ASP A 287 8.43 -22.09 -6.00
CA ASP A 287 7.95 -20.73 -5.87
C ASP A 287 7.94 -20.36 -4.39
N ILE A 288 8.58 -19.25 -4.04
CA ILE A 288 8.96 -18.89 -2.67
C ILE A 288 8.51 -17.44 -2.39
N THR A 289 7.89 -17.19 -1.24
CA THR A 289 7.75 -15.85 -0.69
C THR A 289 8.77 -15.60 0.41
N VAL A 290 9.37 -14.40 0.40
CA VAL A 290 10.38 -13.95 1.36
C VAL A 290 9.88 -12.68 2.01
N ARG A 291 9.96 -12.59 3.35
CA ARG A 291 9.57 -11.41 4.11
C ARG A 291 10.64 -11.06 5.13
N ALA A 292 10.83 -9.76 5.38
CA ALA A 292 11.75 -9.25 6.39
C ALA A 292 11.26 -7.92 6.95
N ASN A 293 11.66 -7.60 8.19
CA ASN A 293 11.32 -6.33 8.84
C ASN A 293 12.38 -5.24 8.66
N THR A 294 13.49 -5.55 7.99
CA THR A 294 14.55 -4.59 7.66
C THR A 294 15.11 -4.86 6.26
N GLU A 295 15.50 -3.80 5.55
CA GLU A 295 16.14 -3.94 4.24
C GLU A 295 17.44 -4.74 4.30
N ARG A 296 18.19 -4.62 5.40
CA ARG A 296 19.40 -5.41 5.64
C ARG A 296 19.11 -6.91 5.63
N THR A 297 18.07 -7.34 6.36
CA THR A 297 17.68 -8.76 6.42
C THR A 297 17.05 -9.21 5.12
N ARG A 298 16.25 -8.36 4.46
CA ARG A 298 15.71 -8.63 3.12
C ARG A 298 16.81 -9.01 2.14
N HIS A 299 17.81 -8.14 1.94
CA HIS A 299 18.92 -8.39 1.03
C HIS A 299 19.71 -9.65 1.42
N TYR A 300 19.98 -9.82 2.73
CA TYR A 300 20.65 -11.00 3.22
C TYR A 300 19.91 -12.29 2.87
N LEU A 301 18.57 -12.34 3.03
CA LEU A 301 17.76 -13.51 2.71
C LEU A 301 17.82 -13.85 1.22
N LEU A 302 17.70 -12.85 0.35
CA LEU A 302 17.75 -13.06 -1.10
C LEU A 302 19.11 -13.62 -1.54
N GLU A 303 20.22 -13.07 -1.06
CA GLU A 303 21.57 -13.59 -1.32
C GLU A 303 21.77 -15.01 -0.74
N ALA A 304 21.27 -15.26 0.47
CA ALA A 304 21.38 -16.56 1.13
C ALA A 304 20.59 -17.65 0.40
N ILE A 305 19.42 -17.33 -0.16
CA ILE A 305 18.61 -18.26 -0.96
C ILE A 305 19.39 -18.73 -2.18
N GLU A 306 19.99 -17.81 -2.93
CA GLU A 306 20.80 -18.16 -4.10
C GLU A 306 22.00 -19.03 -3.68
N ARG A 307 22.74 -18.59 -2.68
CA ARG A 307 23.88 -19.35 -2.11
C ARG A 307 23.49 -20.76 -1.74
N VAL A 308 22.41 -20.94 -0.98
CA VAL A 308 21.98 -22.27 -0.51
C VAL A 308 21.52 -23.14 -1.66
N ALA A 309 20.73 -22.60 -2.60
CA ALA A 309 20.26 -23.37 -3.76
C ALA A 309 21.43 -23.89 -4.60
N VAL A 310 22.38 -23.01 -4.94
CA VAL A 310 23.54 -23.34 -5.76
C VAL A 310 24.46 -24.34 -5.06
N GLN A 311 24.79 -24.14 -3.77
CA GLN A 311 25.70 -25.05 -3.05
C GLN A 311 25.08 -26.42 -2.79
N THR A 312 23.77 -26.49 -2.54
CA THR A 312 23.06 -27.78 -2.40
C THR A 312 23.12 -28.60 -3.70
N ALA A 313 22.92 -27.95 -4.85
CA ALA A 313 23.02 -28.61 -6.14
C ALA A 313 24.46 -29.06 -6.44
N ARG A 314 25.46 -28.25 -6.09
CA ARG A 314 26.89 -28.67 -6.20
C ARG A 314 27.21 -29.89 -5.34
N ALA A 315 26.73 -29.91 -4.08
CA ALA A 315 26.89 -31.03 -3.18
C ALA A 315 26.25 -32.32 -3.73
N ALA A 316 25.13 -32.17 -4.48
CA ALA A 316 24.50 -33.28 -5.21
C ALA A 316 25.23 -33.67 -6.51
N GLY A 317 26.36 -33.03 -6.85
CA GLY A 317 27.16 -33.27 -8.03
C GLY A 317 26.52 -32.82 -9.33
N VAL A 318 25.74 -31.76 -9.30
CA VAL A 318 25.26 -31.06 -10.50
C VAL A 318 26.42 -30.27 -11.12
N SER A 319 26.57 -30.32 -12.44
CA SER A 319 27.63 -29.62 -13.16
C SER A 319 27.38 -28.08 -13.17
N GLU A 320 28.45 -27.30 -13.31
CA GLU A 320 28.36 -25.81 -13.23
C GLU A 320 27.42 -25.20 -14.29
N ASP A 321 27.31 -25.81 -15.46
CA ASP A 321 26.39 -25.40 -16.53
C ASP A 321 24.91 -25.69 -16.22
N ARG A 322 24.65 -26.51 -15.18
CA ARG A 322 23.30 -26.93 -14.77
C ARG A 322 22.93 -26.51 -13.33
N LEU A 323 23.68 -25.62 -12.71
CA LEU A 323 23.32 -25.08 -11.38
C LEU A 323 21.94 -24.43 -11.43
N PRO A 324 21.19 -24.41 -10.32
CA PRO A 324 19.88 -23.78 -10.24
C PRO A 324 19.88 -22.35 -10.76
N ILE A 325 18.80 -21.96 -11.42
CA ILE A 325 18.53 -20.56 -11.77
C ILE A 325 17.64 -20.02 -10.65
N VAL A 326 18.03 -18.89 -10.09
CA VAL A 326 17.27 -18.17 -9.05
C VAL A 326 16.81 -16.85 -9.64
N ASP A 327 15.52 -16.75 -9.88
CA ASP A 327 14.88 -15.57 -10.42
C ASP A 327 14.13 -14.84 -9.28
N ILE A 328 14.51 -13.59 -9.00
CA ILE A 328 13.81 -12.72 -8.08
C ILE A 328 12.84 -11.88 -8.91
N SER A 329 11.56 -11.89 -8.54
CA SER A 329 10.56 -11.07 -9.23
C SER A 329 10.93 -9.58 -9.14
N PRO A 330 10.77 -8.81 -10.23
CA PRO A 330 10.90 -7.36 -10.17
C PRO A 330 9.79 -6.70 -9.32
N ASN A 331 8.66 -7.40 -9.16
CA ASN A 331 7.56 -6.99 -8.29
C ASN A 331 7.81 -7.52 -6.89
N GLY A 332 8.42 -6.67 -6.08
CA GLY A 332 8.66 -6.90 -4.67
C GLY A 332 8.69 -5.55 -3.98
N SER A 333 8.32 -5.49 -2.71
CA SER A 333 8.22 -4.25 -1.97
C SER A 333 9.27 -4.17 -0.86
N PRO A 334 9.90 -3.00 -0.66
CA PRO A 334 10.68 -2.71 0.55
C PRO A 334 9.80 -2.71 1.81
N THR A 335 10.44 -2.60 2.98
CA THR A 335 9.71 -2.39 4.24
C THR A 335 8.99 -1.05 4.24
N THR A 336 7.71 -1.03 4.67
CA THR A 336 6.99 0.21 4.94
C THR A 336 7.40 0.71 6.31
N THR A 337 8.18 1.79 6.35
CA THR A 337 8.74 2.35 7.58
C THR A 337 8.49 3.84 7.63
N ASN A 338 7.79 4.29 8.65
CA ASN A 338 7.49 5.70 8.87
C ASN A 338 8.73 6.49 9.31
N ASP A 339 8.83 7.75 8.86
CA ASP A 339 9.72 8.71 9.52
C ASP A 339 9.23 8.97 10.95
N ALA A 340 10.05 8.61 11.93
CA ALA A 340 9.67 8.66 13.34
C ALA A 340 9.36 10.09 13.83
N GLY A 341 10.02 11.11 13.28
CA GLY A 341 9.76 12.51 13.61
C GLY A 341 8.41 12.97 13.08
N LEU A 342 8.15 12.64 11.83
CA LEU A 342 6.90 12.95 11.14
C LEU A 342 5.72 12.19 11.75
N ALA A 343 5.88 10.89 12.05
CA ALA A 343 4.86 10.05 12.67
C ALA A 343 4.41 10.63 14.03
N ARG A 344 5.36 11.07 14.87
CA ARG A 344 5.01 11.74 16.16
C ARG A 344 4.25 13.05 15.95
N ARG A 345 4.60 13.86 14.95
CA ARG A 345 3.86 15.09 14.62
C ARG A 345 2.44 14.77 14.19
N VAL A 346 2.28 13.84 13.27
CA VAL A 346 0.95 13.39 12.77
C VAL A 346 0.12 12.80 13.91
N SER A 347 0.69 11.91 14.72
CA SER A 347 0.02 11.33 15.89
C SER A 347 -0.44 12.40 16.89
N SER A 348 0.39 13.41 17.17
CA SER A 348 0.01 14.53 18.04
C SER A 348 -1.14 15.34 17.47
N ALA A 349 -1.15 15.61 16.16
CA ALA A 349 -2.23 16.36 15.51
C ALA A 349 -3.54 15.57 15.51
N VAL A 350 -3.49 14.28 15.23
CA VAL A 350 -4.66 13.39 15.27
C VAL A 350 -5.20 13.28 16.71
N SER A 351 -4.35 13.06 17.71
CA SER A 351 -4.75 13.02 19.12
C SER A 351 -5.37 14.34 19.60
N ALA A 352 -4.80 15.48 19.20
CA ALA A 352 -5.34 16.80 19.55
C ALA A 352 -6.72 17.07 18.92
N GLY A 353 -6.97 16.56 17.72
CA GLY A 353 -8.23 16.73 17.00
C GLY A 353 -9.30 15.71 17.39
N MET A 354 -8.97 14.43 17.35
CA MET A 354 -9.92 13.33 17.56
C MET A 354 -9.99 12.84 19.01
N GLY A 355 -9.06 13.27 19.87
CA GLY A 355 -8.90 12.80 21.26
C GLY A 355 -7.90 11.65 21.38
N GLU A 356 -7.33 11.50 22.57
CA GLU A 356 -6.34 10.43 22.86
C GLU A 356 -6.92 9.04 22.66
N ASP A 357 -8.19 8.84 22.97
CA ASP A 357 -8.90 7.55 22.81
C ASP A 357 -9.07 7.13 21.34
N ALA A 358 -8.89 8.02 20.38
CA ALA A 358 -8.93 7.69 18.96
C ALA A 358 -7.71 6.87 18.52
N LEU A 359 -6.58 7.03 19.22
CA LEU A 359 -5.34 6.33 18.89
C LEU A 359 -5.25 4.97 19.58
N LEU A 360 -4.80 3.96 18.85
CA LEU A 360 -4.39 2.68 19.41
C LEU A 360 -2.90 2.45 19.18
N GLU A 361 -2.29 1.69 20.08
CA GLU A 361 -0.91 1.26 19.93
C GLU A 361 -0.79 0.26 18.77
N TRP A 362 0.19 0.48 17.90
CA TRP A 362 0.51 -0.44 16.83
C TRP A 362 1.21 -1.70 17.37
N TYR A 363 0.84 -2.85 16.84
CA TYR A 363 1.57 -4.09 17.06
C TYR A 363 1.59 -4.94 15.79
N GLN A 364 2.69 -5.62 15.56
CA GLN A 364 2.81 -6.54 14.43
C GLN A 364 2.16 -7.89 14.78
N SER A 365 1.17 -8.31 14.01
CA SER A 365 0.50 -9.62 14.12
C SER A 365 0.92 -10.61 13.03
N ASP A 366 1.38 -10.09 11.92
CA ASP A 366 1.79 -10.84 10.73
C ASP A 366 2.85 -10.05 9.94
N MET A 367 3.26 -10.57 8.81
CA MET A 367 4.26 -9.93 7.95
C MET A 367 3.62 -9.48 6.61
N GLY A 368 2.50 -8.74 6.68
CA GLY A 368 1.90 -8.06 5.54
C GLY A 368 2.89 -7.14 4.84
N ALA A 369 2.63 -6.82 3.59
CA ALA A 369 3.45 -5.93 2.78
C ALA A 369 2.58 -4.94 2.02
N GLU A 370 3.21 -3.90 1.50
CA GLU A 370 2.59 -2.75 0.85
C GLU A 370 3.62 -2.13 -0.12
N ASP A 371 3.20 -1.61 -1.27
CA ASP A 371 4.12 -1.04 -2.27
C ASP A 371 4.28 0.49 -2.18
N PHE A 372 3.57 1.18 -1.27
CA PHE A 372 3.78 2.62 -0.99
C PHE A 372 5.25 3.01 -0.78
N PRO A 373 6.12 2.19 -0.16
CA PRO A 373 7.55 2.51 -0.04
C PRO A 373 8.23 2.79 -1.39
N ASP A 374 7.77 2.21 -2.48
CA ASP A 374 8.33 2.47 -3.80
C ASP A 374 8.02 3.88 -4.32
N LEU A 375 6.97 4.53 -3.82
CA LEU A 375 6.73 5.96 -4.08
C LEU A 375 7.72 6.86 -3.31
N VAL A 376 8.11 6.48 -2.09
CA VAL A 376 8.82 7.39 -1.19
C VAL A 376 10.31 7.10 -1.05
N ASN A 377 10.77 5.88 -1.33
CA ASN A 377 12.17 5.48 -1.26
C ASN A 377 12.98 5.89 -2.52
N ILE A 378 12.68 7.04 -3.09
CA ILE A 378 13.49 7.67 -4.15
C ILE A 378 14.73 8.34 -3.53
N ASP A 379 15.69 8.79 -4.35
CA ASP A 379 16.91 9.44 -3.87
C ASP A 379 16.83 10.99 -4.00
N PRO A 380 16.92 11.73 -2.88
CA PRO A 380 16.83 11.29 -1.48
C PRO A 380 15.43 10.82 -1.09
N PRO A 381 15.25 9.99 -0.03
CA PRO A 381 13.94 9.52 0.39
C PRO A 381 13.00 10.66 0.80
N ILE A 382 11.70 10.49 0.56
CA ILE A 382 10.66 11.43 0.98
C ILE A 382 10.22 11.05 2.40
N PRO A 383 10.29 11.96 3.40
CA PRO A 383 9.72 11.72 4.71
C PRO A 383 8.24 11.37 4.61
N SER A 384 7.83 10.24 5.18
CA SER A 384 6.48 9.71 4.97
C SER A 384 5.87 9.12 6.24
N VAL A 385 4.53 9.11 6.28
CA VAL A 385 3.76 8.38 7.27
C VAL A 385 2.67 7.58 6.57
N TYR A 386 2.68 6.30 6.85
CA TYR A 386 1.61 5.36 6.55
C TYR A 386 0.92 5.00 7.86
N PHE A 387 -0.40 5.17 7.94
CA PHE A 387 -1.14 4.84 9.14
C PHE A 387 -2.37 3.98 8.85
N GLU A 388 -2.85 3.27 9.86
CA GLU A 388 -3.96 2.35 9.74
C GLU A 388 -5.23 2.96 10.34
N VAL A 389 -6.39 2.60 9.75
CA VAL A 389 -7.72 2.96 10.23
C VAL A 389 -8.48 1.68 10.57
N GLY A 390 -8.98 1.55 11.78
CA GLY A 390 -9.78 0.40 12.17
C GLY A 390 -11.06 0.28 11.35
N GLY A 391 -11.37 -0.94 10.88
CA GLY A 391 -12.48 -1.20 9.96
C GLY A 391 -13.64 -2.01 10.53
N THR A 392 -13.47 -2.73 11.64
CA THR A 392 -14.46 -3.71 12.12
C THR A 392 -15.28 -3.16 13.28
N PRO A 393 -16.62 -3.33 13.29
CA PRO A 393 -17.45 -3.02 14.44
C PRO A 393 -16.89 -3.67 15.71
N PRO A 394 -16.82 -2.94 16.86
CA PRO A 394 -16.23 -3.46 18.09
C PRO A 394 -16.78 -4.82 18.56
N GLU A 395 -18.08 -5.03 18.42
CA GLU A 395 -18.77 -6.27 18.81
C GLU A 395 -18.32 -7.48 17.97
N LEU A 396 -17.92 -7.27 16.70
CA LEU A 396 -17.39 -8.34 15.85
C LEU A 396 -15.92 -8.66 16.20
N ILE A 397 -15.15 -7.66 16.63
CA ILE A 397 -13.81 -7.87 17.18
C ILE A 397 -13.89 -8.73 18.45
N GLU A 398 -14.77 -8.35 19.40
CA GLU A 398 -14.96 -9.08 20.67
C GLU A 398 -15.40 -10.53 20.46
N SER A 399 -16.28 -10.77 19.50
CA SER A 399 -16.78 -12.12 19.17
C SER A 399 -15.84 -12.94 18.29
N GLY A 400 -14.84 -12.30 17.66
CA GLY A 400 -13.93 -12.95 16.69
C GLY A 400 -14.61 -13.42 15.40
N THR A 401 -15.73 -12.78 15.01
CA THR A 401 -16.56 -13.17 13.86
C THR A 401 -16.43 -12.21 12.66
N TRP A 402 -15.33 -11.49 12.57
CA TRP A 402 -15.06 -10.59 11.45
C TRP A 402 -14.36 -11.30 10.28
N GLY A 403 -14.55 -10.78 9.05
CA GLY A 403 -13.88 -11.27 7.84
C GLY A 403 -12.48 -10.63 7.69
N PRO A 404 -11.41 -11.43 7.62
CA PRO A 404 -10.08 -10.88 7.40
C PRO A 404 -9.92 -10.33 5.97
N HIS A 405 -8.88 -9.51 5.75
CA HIS A 405 -8.48 -9.09 4.42
C HIS A 405 -8.30 -10.28 3.47
N HIS A 406 -8.53 -10.06 2.18
CA HIS A 406 -8.47 -11.06 1.10
C HIS A 406 -9.47 -12.23 1.26
N SER A 407 -10.44 -12.08 2.18
CA SER A 407 -11.51 -13.07 2.40
C SER A 407 -12.78 -12.67 1.66
N PRO A 408 -13.56 -13.64 1.14
CA PRO A 408 -14.92 -13.40 0.65
C PRO A 408 -15.87 -12.71 1.65
N LEU A 409 -15.57 -12.82 2.95
CA LEU A 409 -16.36 -12.27 4.05
C LEU A 409 -15.89 -10.89 4.50
N PHE A 410 -14.83 -10.34 3.90
CA PHE A 410 -14.30 -9.02 4.26
C PHE A 410 -15.37 -7.94 4.11
N LYS A 411 -15.52 -7.15 5.13
CA LYS A 411 -16.36 -5.93 5.14
C LYS A 411 -15.97 -5.04 6.30
N ILE A 412 -16.28 -3.76 6.18
CA ILE A 412 -15.97 -2.74 7.18
C ILE A 412 -17.24 -2.04 7.67
N ASP A 413 -17.18 -1.40 8.83
CA ASP A 413 -18.07 -0.32 9.22
C ASP A 413 -17.67 0.93 8.42
N SER A 414 -18.29 1.09 7.26
CA SER A 414 -17.91 2.13 6.30
C SER A 414 -18.12 3.54 6.87
N GLU A 415 -19.20 3.76 7.60
CA GLU A 415 -19.52 5.08 8.17
C GLU A 415 -18.45 5.54 9.14
N THR A 416 -18.18 4.75 10.16
CA THR A 416 -17.22 5.09 11.21
C THR A 416 -15.80 5.18 10.65
N SER A 417 -15.42 4.25 9.76
CA SER A 417 -14.06 4.18 9.21
C SER A 417 -13.77 5.30 8.21
N ILE A 418 -14.71 5.62 7.30
CA ILE A 418 -14.54 6.70 6.33
C ILE A 418 -14.44 8.05 7.05
N LYS A 419 -15.35 8.33 8.00
CA LYS A 419 -15.32 9.57 8.78
C LYS A 419 -13.98 9.73 9.50
N ALA A 420 -13.53 8.69 10.20
CA ALA A 420 -12.26 8.70 10.93
C ALA A 420 -11.05 8.86 9.97
N GLY A 421 -11.05 8.17 8.84
CA GLY A 421 -9.98 8.28 7.83
C GLY A 421 -9.89 9.69 7.24
N VAL A 422 -11.02 10.30 6.88
CA VAL A 422 -11.07 11.68 6.35
C VAL A 422 -10.59 12.67 7.41
N GLU A 423 -11.05 12.51 8.66
CA GLU A 423 -10.66 13.40 9.75
C GLU A 423 -9.18 13.30 10.06
N ALA A 424 -8.66 12.10 10.29
CA ALA A 424 -7.25 11.87 10.61
C ALA A 424 -6.31 12.35 9.49
N MET A 425 -6.61 12.03 8.21
CA MET A 425 -5.79 12.45 7.08
C MET A 425 -5.85 13.97 6.87
N THR A 426 -7.00 14.60 7.09
CA THR A 426 -7.12 16.07 7.01
C THR A 426 -6.33 16.75 8.13
N LEU A 427 -6.42 16.26 9.38
CA LEU A 427 -5.63 16.76 10.50
C LEU A 427 -4.12 16.62 10.25
N ALA A 428 -3.68 15.45 9.76
CA ALA A 428 -2.29 15.22 9.37
C ALA A 428 -1.82 16.21 8.28
N THR A 429 -2.66 16.46 7.28
CA THR A 429 -2.38 17.42 6.21
C THR A 429 -2.28 18.85 6.75
N MET A 430 -3.19 19.25 7.64
CA MET A 430 -3.18 20.59 8.27
C MET A 430 -1.97 20.77 9.20
N GLU A 431 -1.47 19.72 9.85
CA GLU A 431 -0.21 19.77 10.62
C GLU A 431 0.99 20.08 9.71
N LEU A 432 1.00 19.56 8.49
CA LEU A 432 2.14 19.70 7.58
C LEU A 432 2.09 20.98 6.74
N LEU A 433 0.90 21.43 6.37
CA LEU A 433 0.67 22.56 5.46
C LEU A 433 -0.06 23.72 6.10
N GLY A 434 -0.48 23.63 7.37
CA GLY A 434 -1.22 24.67 8.05
C GLY A 434 -0.46 26.01 8.10
N ARG A 435 -1.20 27.10 7.99
CA ARG A 435 -0.64 28.46 8.16
C ARG A 435 -0.35 28.68 9.65
N SER A 436 0.87 29.02 9.97
CA SER A 436 1.33 29.41 11.31
C SER A 436 0.87 30.84 11.68
#